data_b4f8950326fe5a3dd6a5a2579f068260
#
_entry.id   b4f8950326fe5a3dd6a5a2579f068260
#
_cell.length_a   1.000
_cell.length_b   1.000
_cell.length_c   1.000
_cell.angle_alpha   90.00
_cell.angle_beta   90.00
_cell.angle_gamma   90.00
#
_symmetry.space_group_name_H-M   'P 1'
#
loop_
_entity.id
_entity.type
_entity.pdbx_description
1 polymer ?
#
loop_
_entity_poly.entity_id
_entity_poly.type
_entity_poly.pdbx_seq_one_letter_code
_entity_poly.pdbx_strand_id
1 'polypeptide(L)'
;MTAASNENYPKKIVQSITGDGSKTSFDITHTLGTDVSVQVYLKNQTVGADTVDELVMVDTYTLNNKVKLLFATAPTTTQTFKVVIIG
;
A
#
# COMPACT_ATOMS: atom_id res chain seq x y z
N MET A 1 26.87 -3.03 20.50
CA MET A 1 26.30 -3.10 19.29
C MET A 1 24.91 -2.48 19.16
N THR A 2 24.81 -1.36 19.59
CA THR A 2 23.55 -0.67 19.63
C THR A 2 23.03 -0.26 18.26
N ALA A 3 23.93 -0.09 17.31
CA ALA A 3 23.49 0.29 15.97
C ALA A 3 22.55 -0.75 15.36
N ALA A 4 22.73 -2.00 15.77
CA ALA A 4 21.88 -3.05 15.24
C ALA A 4 20.43 -2.87 15.63
N SER A 5 20.13 -2.31 16.78
CA SER A 5 18.75 -2.14 17.16
C SER A 5 18.05 -1.12 16.27
N ASN A 6 18.76 -0.09 15.82
CA ASN A 6 18.18 0.84 14.87
C ASN A 6 17.99 0.21 13.50
N GLU A 7 18.92 -0.65 13.12
CA GLU A 7 18.85 -1.32 11.83
C GLU A 7 17.71 -2.32 11.77
N ASN A 8 17.28 -2.82 12.92
CA ASN A 8 16.20 -3.78 12.98
C ASN A 8 14.83 -3.14 13.01
N TYR A 9 14.74 -1.83 13.12
CA TYR A 9 13.45 -1.17 13.06
C TYR A 9 12.92 -1.23 11.64
N PRO A 10 11.68 -1.70 11.46
CA PRO A 10 11.09 -1.70 10.13
C PRO A 10 11.01 -0.28 9.59
N LYS A 11 11.38 -0.10 8.37
CA LYS A 11 11.14 1.16 7.67
C LYS A 11 9.78 1.08 7.00
N LYS A 12 9.03 2.16 7.04
CA LYS A 12 7.67 2.17 6.60
C LYS A 12 7.41 3.37 5.71
N ILE A 13 6.70 3.09 4.61
CA ILE A 13 6.19 4.13 3.73
C ILE A 13 4.67 3.96 3.69
N VAL A 14 3.95 5.05 3.86
CA VAL A 14 2.50 5.06 3.73
C VAL A 14 2.16 6.03 2.62
N GLN A 15 1.46 5.55 1.60
CA GLN A 15 1.08 6.36 0.47
C GLN A 15 -0.38 6.16 0.13
N SER A 16 -1.06 7.26 -0.21
CA SER A 16 -2.45 7.19 -0.67
C SER A 16 -2.49 7.18 -2.19
N ILE A 17 -3.41 6.39 -2.74
CA ILE A 17 -3.74 6.43 -4.15
C ILE A 17 -5.25 6.60 -4.29
N THR A 18 -5.66 7.42 -5.24
CA THR A 18 -7.08 7.64 -5.54
C THR A 18 -7.35 7.14 -6.96
N GLY A 19 -8.45 6.43 -7.14
CA GLY A 19 -8.83 5.92 -8.43
C GLY A 19 -9.25 7.02 -9.39
N ASP A 20 -9.21 6.69 -10.67
CA ASP A 20 -9.67 7.60 -11.72
C ASP A 20 -10.75 6.96 -12.60
N GLY A 21 -11.18 5.75 -12.25
CA GLY A 21 -12.21 5.02 -12.97
C GLY A 21 -11.71 4.18 -14.14
N SER A 22 -10.44 4.31 -14.52
CA SER A 22 -9.91 3.57 -15.67
C SER A 22 -8.56 2.90 -15.42
N LYS A 23 -7.74 3.45 -14.54
CA LYS A 23 -6.40 2.93 -14.30
C LYS A 23 -6.45 1.74 -13.34
N THR A 24 -5.83 0.62 -13.74
CA THR A 24 -5.77 -0.60 -12.92
C THR A 24 -4.39 -0.86 -12.33
N SER A 25 -3.36 -0.22 -12.84
CA SER A 25 -1.98 -0.45 -12.41
C SER A 25 -1.41 0.81 -11.77
N PHE A 26 -0.80 0.66 -10.60
CA PHE A 26 -0.21 1.76 -9.86
C PHE A 26 1.18 1.36 -9.39
N ASP A 27 2.15 2.25 -9.59
CA ASP A 27 3.51 2.04 -9.13
C ASP A 27 3.81 2.99 -7.97
N ILE A 28 4.39 2.44 -6.91
CA ILE A 28 4.81 3.21 -5.75
C ILE A 28 6.31 3.05 -5.59
N THR A 29 7.03 4.13 -5.76
CA THR A 29 8.49 4.13 -5.65
C THR A 29 8.92 4.15 -4.19
N HIS A 30 9.93 3.37 -3.86
CA HIS A 30 10.50 3.34 -2.53
C HIS A 30 11.99 2.99 -2.58
N THR A 31 12.65 3.08 -1.43
CA THR A 31 14.08 2.80 -1.31
C THR A 31 14.36 1.67 -0.31
N LEU A 32 13.38 0.78 -0.09
CA LEU A 32 13.46 -0.23 0.96
C LEU A 32 13.97 -1.59 0.46
N GLY A 33 14.28 -1.71 -0.83
CA GLY A 33 14.75 -2.97 -1.41
C GLY A 33 13.59 -3.87 -1.84
N THR A 34 13.91 -5.12 -2.19
CA THR A 34 12.92 -6.06 -2.73
C THR A 34 12.19 -6.85 -1.66
N ASP A 35 12.74 -6.91 -0.44
CA ASP A 35 12.18 -7.74 0.63
C ASP A 35 11.25 -6.89 1.50
N VAL A 36 10.13 -6.47 0.91
CA VAL A 36 9.15 -5.63 1.59
C VAL A 36 7.84 -6.35 1.75
N SER A 37 7.11 -5.99 2.79
CA SER A 37 5.71 -6.38 2.98
C SER A 37 4.82 -5.24 2.54
N VAL A 38 3.73 -5.58 1.87
CA VAL A 38 2.82 -4.57 1.33
C VAL A 38 1.41 -4.88 1.79
N GLN A 39 0.73 -3.87 2.31
CA GLN A 39 -0.68 -3.96 2.70
C GLN A 39 -1.43 -2.82 2.04
N VAL A 40 -2.62 -3.12 1.54
CA VAL A 40 -3.47 -2.15 0.88
C VAL A 40 -4.79 -2.08 1.61
N TYR A 41 -5.22 -0.87 1.96
CA TYR A 41 -6.46 -0.63 2.66
C TYR A 41 -7.34 0.28 1.84
N LEU A 42 -8.62 -0.08 1.72
CA LEU A 42 -9.64 0.82 1.17
C LEU A 42 -10.11 1.73 2.30
N LYS A 43 -9.94 3.02 2.15
CA LYS A 43 -10.16 3.99 3.22
C LYS A 43 -11.63 4.36 3.37
N ASN A 44 -12.00 4.71 4.59
CA ASN A 44 -13.29 5.35 4.92
C ASN A 44 -14.48 4.46 4.60
N GLN A 45 -14.37 3.18 4.91
CA GLN A 45 -15.49 2.26 4.80
C GLN A 45 -16.32 2.29 6.06
N THR A 46 -17.61 1.98 5.92
CA THR A 46 -18.53 1.96 7.06
C THR A 46 -18.84 0.53 7.43
N VAL A 47 -18.61 0.20 8.70
CA VAL A 47 -18.98 -1.09 9.27
C VAL A 47 -19.78 -0.80 10.52
N GLY A 48 -21.10 -1.07 10.48
CA GLY A 48 -21.99 -0.66 11.54
C GLY A 48 -22.00 0.85 11.68
N ALA A 49 -21.64 1.34 12.86
CA ALA A 49 -21.53 2.77 13.14
C ALA A 49 -20.12 3.31 12.96
N ASP A 50 -19.16 2.48 12.57
CA ASP A 50 -17.75 2.84 12.55
C ASP A 50 -17.28 3.16 11.14
N THR A 51 -16.38 4.13 11.04
CA THR A 51 -15.62 4.41 9.81
C THR A 51 -14.27 3.72 9.95
N VAL A 52 -13.95 2.84 9.02
CA VAL A 52 -12.78 1.99 9.10
C VAL A 52 -12.01 1.99 7.78
N ASP A 53 -10.76 1.56 7.85
CA ASP A 53 -9.97 1.23 6.66
C ASP A 53 -10.00 -0.29 6.51
N GLU A 54 -10.43 -0.76 5.37
CA GLU A 54 -10.63 -2.17 5.11
C GLU A 54 -9.42 -2.75 4.39
N LEU A 55 -8.79 -3.77 4.97
CA LEU A 55 -7.71 -4.49 4.29
C LEU A 55 -8.28 -5.20 3.06
N VAL A 56 -7.70 -4.94 1.90
CA VAL A 56 -8.16 -5.53 0.65
C VAL A 56 -7.03 -6.31 0.00
N MET A 57 -7.40 -7.29 -0.84
CA MET A 57 -6.46 -8.10 -1.58
C MET A 57 -6.27 -7.52 -2.96
N VAL A 58 -5.03 -7.16 -3.26
CA VAL A 58 -4.63 -6.60 -4.55
C VAL A 58 -3.39 -7.35 -5.00
N ASP A 59 -3.31 -7.68 -6.28
CA ASP A 59 -2.10 -8.29 -6.81
C ASP A 59 -0.95 -7.33 -6.65
N THR A 60 0.10 -7.79 -5.98
CA THR A 60 1.21 -6.95 -5.58
C THR A 60 2.51 -7.54 -6.09
N TYR A 61 3.29 -6.74 -6.78
CA TYR A 61 4.58 -7.16 -7.33
C TYR A 61 5.67 -6.25 -6.76
N THR A 62 6.70 -6.86 -6.17
CA THR A 62 7.78 -6.10 -5.56
C THR A 62 8.98 -6.07 -6.50
N LEU A 63 9.47 -4.87 -6.77
CA LEU A 63 10.68 -4.65 -7.54
C LEU A 63 11.71 -3.97 -6.63
N ASN A 64 12.93 -3.82 -7.12
CA ASN A 64 14.01 -3.31 -6.28
C ASN A 64 13.71 -1.92 -5.71
N ASN A 65 13.05 -1.07 -6.47
CA ASN A 65 12.82 0.31 -6.06
C ASN A 65 11.37 0.73 -6.12
N LYS A 66 10.46 -0.22 -6.27
CA LYS A 66 9.03 0.12 -6.31
C LYS A 66 8.16 -1.11 -6.07
N VAL A 67 6.91 -0.83 -5.77
CA VAL A 67 5.85 -1.84 -5.69
C VAL A 67 4.84 -1.52 -6.79
N LYS A 68 4.48 -2.53 -7.55
CA LYS A 68 3.42 -2.43 -8.54
C LYS A 68 2.16 -3.07 -7.99
N LEU A 69 1.06 -2.34 -7.99
CA LEU A 69 -0.25 -2.85 -7.62
C LEU A 69 -1.09 -3.02 -8.88
N LEU A 70 -1.75 -4.16 -9.00
CA LEU A 70 -2.62 -4.44 -10.12
C LEU A 70 -4.02 -4.78 -9.60
N PHE A 71 -4.98 -3.93 -9.90
CA PHE A 71 -6.37 -4.11 -9.49
C PHE A 71 -7.13 -4.85 -10.58
N ALA A 72 -7.97 -5.81 -10.18
CA ALA A 72 -8.82 -6.52 -11.11
C ALA A 72 -9.84 -5.61 -11.77
N THR A 73 -10.34 -4.64 -11.01
CA THR A 73 -11.28 -3.63 -11.49
C THR A 73 -10.70 -2.26 -11.15
N ALA A 74 -10.75 -1.33 -12.09
CA ALA A 74 -10.19 0.00 -11.88
C ALA A 74 -10.87 0.70 -10.71
N PRO A 75 -10.10 1.21 -9.73
CA PRO A 75 -10.66 2.00 -8.64
C PRO A 75 -11.41 3.22 -9.17
N THR A 76 -12.54 3.52 -8.55
CA THR A 76 -13.36 4.67 -8.94
C THR A 76 -12.79 5.96 -8.38
N THR A 77 -13.29 7.09 -8.86
CA THR A 77 -12.82 8.40 -8.39
C THR A 77 -13.17 8.68 -6.93
N THR A 78 -14.08 7.90 -6.35
CA THR A 78 -14.46 8.05 -4.95
C THR A 78 -13.71 7.10 -4.02
N GLN A 79 -12.89 6.20 -4.57
CA GLN A 79 -12.14 5.23 -3.78
C GLN A 79 -10.71 5.72 -3.57
N THR A 80 -10.31 5.81 -2.32
CA THR A 80 -8.93 6.11 -1.93
C THR A 80 -8.38 4.94 -1.16
N PHE A 81 -7.17 4.52 -1.53
CA PHE A 81 -6.49 3.40 -0.89
C PHE A 81 -5.26 3.91 -0.15
N LYS A 82 -5.01 3.32 0.99
CA LYS A 82 -3.77 3.53 1.74
C LYS A 82 -2.88 2.33 1.49
N VAL A 83 -1.67 2.56 1.01
CA VAL A 83 -0.69 1.52 0.76
C VAL A 83 0.40 1.64 1.80
N VAL A 84 0.63 0.57 2.55
CA VAL A 84 1.66 0.51 3.59
C VAL A 84 2.74 -0.45 3.12
N ILE A 85 3.96 0.05 3.01
CA ILE A 85 5.12 -0.74 2.62
C ILE A 85 6.08 -0.77 3.80
N ILE A 86 6.41 -1.97 4.25
CA ILE A 86 7.31 -2.17 5.39
C ILE A 86 8.52 -2.96 4.91
N GLY A 87 9.68 -2.37 5.13
CA GLY A 87 10.95 -2.99 4.75
C GLY A 87 11.76 -3.52 5.90
#